data_dfe6e121a9ac57f62a8713cba175acb6
#
_entry.id   dfe6e121a9ac57f62a8713cba175acb6
#
_cell.length_a   1.000
_cell.length_b   1.000
_cell.length_c   1.000
_cell.angle_alpha   90.00
_cell.angle_beta   90.00
_cell.angle_gamma   90.00
#
_symmetry.space_group_name_H-M   'P 1'
#
loop_
_entity.id
_entity.type
_entity.pdbx_description
1 polymer ?
#
loop_
_entity_poly.entity_id
_entity_poly.type
_entity_poly.pdbx_seq_one_letter_code
_entity_poly.pdbx_strand_id
1 'polypeptide(L)'
;MNLLVTAIGSFSADCVINSLRKVGHTVVGCDIYPPEWHAVSKDCNWVYQAPYATKESEYVQFLLDISLKHDIEYLFPLTDLEIDVLDRNRAVFKQNRIVLCMPSSQTLAIARNKYVLYKTFEYDDLVPSISTYLSG
;
A
#
# COMPACT_ATOMS: atom_id res chain seq x y z
N MET A 1 13.19 7.02 10.91
CA MET A 1 12.69 5.75 10.39
C MET A 1 12.82 5.75 8.88
N ASN A 2 13.06 4.58 8.30
CA ASN A 2 13.14 4.40 6.85
C ASN A 2 11.83 3.76 6.37
N LEU A 3 11.19 4.39 5.41
CA LEU A 3 9.84 4.05 4.97
C LEU A 3 9.83 3.82 3.46
N LEU A 4 9.09 2.80 3.02
CA LEU A 4 8.86 2.51 1.60
C LEU A 4 7.42 2.87 1.25
N VAL A 5 7.25 3.69 0.20
CA VAL A 5 5.95 4.05 -0.35
C VAL A 5 5.85 3.50 -1.77
N THR A 6 4.84 2.71 -2.05
CA THR A 6 4.62 2.15 -3.40
C THR A 6 3.63 3.01 -4.19
N ALA A 7 3.54 2.77 -5.50
CA ALA A 7 2.66 3.49 -6.42
C ALA A 7 2.74 5.02 -6.24
N ILE A 8 3.97 5.55 -6.27
CA ILE A 8 4.20 6.99 -6.05
C ILE A 8 3.57 7.90 -7.10
N GLY A 9 3.12 7.36 -8.21
CA GLY A 9 2.31 8.05 -9.22
C GLY A 9 0.82 8.16 -8.88
N SER A 10 0.36 7.60 -7.77
CA SER A 10 -1.04 7.69 -7.33
C SER A 10 -1.37 9.06 -6.76
N PHE A 11 -2.66 9.44 -6.77
CA PHE A 11 -3.12 10.75 -6.25
C PHE A 11 -2.82 10.97 -4.76
N SER A 12 -2.73 9.92 -3.96
CA SER A 12 -2.44 10.00 -2.52
C SER A 12 -0.95 10.10 -2.19
N ALA A 13 -0.07 9.75 -3.14
CA ALA A 13 1.36 9.63 -2.91
C ALA A 13 2.00 10.94 -2.45
N ASP A 14 1.68 12.06 -3.11
CA ASP A 14 2.23 13.37 -2.77
C ASP A 14 1.93 13.74 -1.30
N CYS A 15 0.69 13.56 -0.88
CA CYS A 15 0.28 13.85 0.50
C CYS A 15 1.02 12.95 1.51
N VAL A 16 1.12 11.65 1.24
CA VAL A 16 1.79 10.68 2.11
C VAL A 16 3.29 11.01 2.22
N ILE A 17 3.98 11.15 1.08
CA ILE A 17 5.43 11.40 1.04
C ILE A 17 5.77 12.71 1.72
N ASN A 18 5.06 13.79 1.40
CA ASN A 18 5.29 15.10 2.02
C ASN A 18 5.04 15.07 3.53
N SER A 19 4.02 14.36 3.99
CA SER A 19 3.75 14.22 5.43
C SER A 19 4.87 13.48 6.15
N LEU A 20 5.37 12.38 5.58
CA LEU A 20 6.48 11.60 6.13
C LEU A 20 7.78 12.41 6.16
N ARG A 21 8.06 13.17 5.10
CA ARG A 21 9.25 14.04 4.99
C ARG A 21 9.24 15.18 6.00
N LYS A 22 8.08 15.80 6.23
CA LYS A 22 7.94 16.92 7.20
C LYS A 22 8.33 16.51 8.62
N VAL A 23 8.13 15.27 9.00
CA VAL A 23 8.51 14.75 10.33
C VAL A 23 9.91 14.11 10.33
N GLY A 24 10.70 14.30 9.27
CA GLY A 24 12.11 13.90 9.22
C GLY A 24 12.37 12.43 8.89
N HIS A 25 11.41 11.73 8.25
CA HIS A 25 11.62 10.35 7.82
C HIS A 25 12.39 10.26 6.50
N THR A 26 13.13 9.17 6.33
CA THR A 26 13.74 8.79 5.06
C THR A 26 12.68 8.05 4.24
N VAL A 27 12.42 8.50 3.02
CA VAL A 27 11.40 7.90 2.16
C VAL A 27 12.04 7.30 0.91
N VAL A 28 11.80 6.02 0.70
CA VAL A 28 12.08 5.31 -0.55
C VAL A 28 10.75 5.19 -1.29
N GLY A 29 10.73 5.52 -2.57
CA GLY A 29 9.56 5.41 -3.43
C GLY A 29 9.71 4.30 -4.47
N CYS A 30 8.62 3.67 -4.90
CA CYS A 30 8.62 2.86 -6.10
C CYS A 30 7.30 2.96 -6.88
N ASP A 31 7.39 2.74 -8.18
CA ASP A 31 6.24 2.71 -9.10
C ASP A 31 6.53 1.78 -10.28
N ILE A 32 5.50 1.34 -10.98
CA ILE A 32 5.64 0.54 -12.20
C ILE A 32 6.22 1.34 -13.38
N TYR A 33 6.09 2.67 -13.32
CA TYR A 33 6.64 3.58 -14.32
C TYR A 33 8.00 4.13 -13.91
N PRO A 34 8.80 4.64 -14.87
CA PRO A 34 10.12 5.20 -14.60
C PRO A 34 10.07 6.38 -13.61
N PRO A 35 11.07 6.51 -12.73
CA PRO A 35 11.12 7.58 -11.71
C PRO A 35 10.97 9.00 -12.25
N GLU A 36 11.48 9.26 -13.45
CA GLU A 36 11.43 10.56 -14.13
C GLU A 36 10.02 10.98 -14.57
N TRP A 37 9.06 10.06 -14.56
CA TRP A 37 7.66 10.36 -14.90
C TRP A 37 6.84 10.88 -13.73
N HIS A 38 7.40 10.82 -12.52
CA HIS A 38 6.69 11.21 -11.29
C HIS A 38 7.28 12.48 -10.69
N ALA A 39 6.50 13.54 -10.62
CA ALA A 39 6.92 14.80 -10.00
C ALA A 39 7.35 14.64 -8.52
N VAL A 40 6.73 13.70 -7.81
CA VAL A 40 7.00 13.39 -6.40
C VAL A 40 8.32 12.66 -6.17
N SER A 41 8.95 12.13 -7.24
CA SER A 41 10.26 11.46 -7.14
C SER A 41 11.33 12.31 -6.49
N LYS A 42 11.30 13.63 -6.72
CA LYS A 42 12.24 14.62 -6.12
C LYS A 42 12.12 14.72 -4.59
N ASP A 43 10.97 14.33 -4.05
CA ASP A 43 10.67 14.39 -2.61
C ASP A 43 11.01 13.07 -1.89
N CYS A 44 11.41 12.04 -2.63
CA CYS A 44 11.93 10.78 -2.11
C CYS A 44 13.47 10.82 -2.01
N ASN A 45 14.05 10.06 -1.09
CA ASN A 45 15.50 9.89 -1.00
C ASN A 45 16.03 8.97 -2.11
N TRP A 46 15.27 7.96 -2.45
CA TRP A 46 15.53 7.02 -3.57
C TRP A 46 14.21 6.63 -4.23
N VAL A 47 14.24 6.39 -5.53
CA VAL A 47 13.09 5.92 -6.28
C VAL A 47 13.50 4.77 -7.19
N TYR A 48 12.64 3.77 -7.28
CA TYR A 48 12.86 2.54 -8.06
C TYR A 48 11.68 2.25 -8.98
N GLN A 49 11.97 1.71 -10.15
CA GLN A 49 10.93 1.13 -10.99
C GLN A 49 10.62 -0.29 -10.53
N ALA A 50 9.36 -0.55 -10.16
CA ALA A 50 8.88 -1.82 -9.69
C ALA A 50 8.32 -2.70 -10.82
N PRO A 51 8.37 -4.02 -10.70
CA PRO A 51 7.56 -4.89 -11.56
C PRO A 51 6.08 -4.72 -11.25
N TYR A 52 5.21 -5.16 -12.17
CA TYR A 52 3.76 -5.14 -11.93
C TYR A 52 3.38 -6.07 -10.77
N ALA A 53 2.47 -5.64 -9.89
CA ALA A 53 1.96 -6.45 -8.78
C ALA A 53 1.23 -7.73 -9.25
N THR A 54 0.77 -7.79 -10.51
CA THR A 54 0.24 -9.00 -11.14
C THR A 54 1.28 -10.12 -11.29
N LYS A 55 2.56 -9.76 -11.29
CA LYS A 55 3.68 -10.70 -11.21
C LYS A 55 4.09 -10.88 -9.74
N GLU A 56 3.21 -11.48 -8.97
CA GLU A 56 3.24 -11.48 -7.50
C GLU A 56 4.60 -11.84 -6.91
N SER A 57 5.22 -12.94 -7.35
CA SER A 57 6.52 -13.38 -6.83
C SER A 57 7.65 -12.39 -7.11
N GLU A 58 7.69 -11.84 -8.34
CA GLU A 58 8.69 -10.83 -8.72
C GLU A 58 8.50 -9.55 -7.90
N TYR A 59 7.24 -9.12 -7.72
CA TYR A 59 6.88 -7.91 -6.98
C TYR A 59 7.24 -8.02 -5.50
N VAL A 60 6.87 -9.13 -4.86
CA VAL A 60 7.18 -9.37 -3.44
C VAL A 60 8.69 -9.42 -3.22
N GLN A 61 9.43 -10.15 -4.07
CA GLN A 61 10.89 -10.23 -3.95
C GLN A 61 11.54 -8.85 -4.14
N PHE A 62 11.10 -8.08 -5.13
CA PHE A 62 11.57 -6.72 -5.36
C PHE A 62 11.37 -5.82 -4.14
N LEU A 63 10.18 -5.84 -3.51
CA LEU A 63 9.92 -5.05 -2.31
C LEU A 63 10.79 -5.48 -1.12
N LEU A 64 11.02 -6.79 -0.96
CA LEU A 64 11.92 -7.29 0.07
C LEU A 64 13.37 -6.85 -0.16
N ASP A 65 13.87 -6.94 -1.39
CA ASP A 65 15.24 -6.56 -1.73
C ASP A 65 15.49 -5.07 -1.46
N ILE A 66 14.55 -4.20 -1.86
CA ILE A 66 14.62 -2.76 -1.55
C ILE A 66 14.53 -2.52 -0.05
N SER A 67 13.63 -3.22 0.63
CA SER A 67 13.43 -3.05 2.06
C SER A 67 14.69 -3.43 2.84
N LEU A 68 15.35 -4.51 2.48
CA LEU A 68 16.61 -4.91 3.09
C LEU A 68 17.75 -3.95 2.75
N LYS A 69 17.82 -3.48 1.51
CA LYS A 69 18.85 -2.52 1.05
C LYS A 69 18.82 -1.19 1.81
N HIS A 70 17.64 -0.74 2.19
CA HIS A 70 17.43 0.57 2.82
C HIS A 70 16.99 0.49 4.28
N ASP A 71 17.09 -0.70 4.91
CA ASP A 71 16.64 -0.92 6.29
C ASP A 71 15.22 -0.40 6.54
N ILE A 72 14.30 -0.74 5.64
CA ILE A 72 12.90 -0.29 5.71
C ILE A 72 12.17 -0.91 6.90
N GLU A 73 11.58 -0.06 7.71
CA GLU A 73 10.79 -0.44 8.87
C GLU A 73 9.28 -0.53 8.55
N TYR A 74 8.77 0.36 7.69
CA TYR A 74 7.35 0.45 7.35
C TYR A 74 7.16 0.56 5.84
N LEU A 75 6.16 -0.16 5.31
CA LEU A 75 5.78 -0.15 3.91
C LEU A 75 4.34 0.34 3.77
N PHE A 76 4.14 1.36 2.93
CA PHE A 76 2.85 2.01 2.64
C PHE A 76 2.40 1.66 1.22
N PRO A 77 1.52 0.67 1.02
CA PRO A 77 0.92 0.40 -0.28
C PRO A 77 -0.20 1.40 -0.56
N LEU A 78 -0.22 1.98 -1.76
CA LEU A 78 -1.19 3.02 -2.12
C LEU A 78 -2.24 2.57 -3.14
N THR A 79 -2.17 1.34 -3.64
CA THR A 79 -3.18 0.80 -4.57
C THR A 79 -3.77 -0.51 -4.08
N ASP A 80 -5.01 -0.74 -4.47
CA ASP A 80 -5.78 -1.93 -4.10
C ASP A 80 -5.12 -3.23 -4.53
N LEU A 81 -4.55 -3.26 -5.74
CA LEU A 81 -3.88 -4.44 -6.29
C LEU A 81 -2.63 -4.82 -5.47
N GLU A 82 -1.85 -3.82 -5.06
CA GLU A 82 -0.69 -4.02 -4.20
C GLU A 82 -1.11 -4.52 -2.81
N ILE A 83 -2.16 -3.93 -2.24
CA ILE A 83 -2.72 -4.35 -0.95
C ILE A 83 -3.13 -5.83 -0.99
N ASP A 84 -3.82 -6.26 -2.07
CA ASP A 84 -4.24 -7.65 -2.21
C ASP A 84 -3.05 -8.64 -2.28
N VAL A 85 -1.98 -8.26 -3.00
CA VAL A 85 -0.73 -9.05 -3.07
C VAL A 85 -0.04 -9.10 -1.71
N LEU A 86 0.10 -7.96 -1.04
CA LEU A 86 0.76 -7.86 0.25
C LEU A 86 -0.02 -8.59 1.35
N ASP A 87 -1.35 -8.58 1.27
CA ASP A 87 -2.20 -9.30 2.22
C ASP A 87 -1.95 -10.81 2.19
N ARG A 88 -1.79 -11.38 1.00
CA ARG A 88 -1.45 -12.80 0.85
C ARG A 88 -0.03 -13.13 1.32
N ASN A 89 0.86 -12.15 1.37
CA ASN A 89 2.28 -12.31 1.66
C ASN A 89 2.73 -11.71 3.00
N ARG A 90 1.80 -11.38 3.93
CA ARG A 90 2.11 -10.75 5.23
C ARG A 90 3.21 -11.47 6.01
N ALA A 91 3.23 -12.80 5.96
CA ALA A 91 4.15 -13.60 6.75
C ALA A 91 5.62 -13.30 6.42
N VAL A 92 5.98 -13.17 5.13
CA VAL A 92 7.34 -12.91 4.72
C VAL A 92 7.82 -11.51 5.11
N PHE A 93 6.96 -10.49 5.04
CA PHE A 93 7.30 -9.15 5.50
C PHE A 93 7.48 -9.11 7.03
N LYS A 94 6.60 -9.76 7.77
CA LYS A 94 6.72 -9.89 9.23
C LYS A 94 8.01 -10.60 9.65
N GLN A 95 8.41 -11.68 8.96
CA GLN A 95 9.67 -12.38 9.21
C GLN A 95 10.89 -11.47 9.01
N ASN A 96 10.82 -10.55 8.05
CA ASN A 96 11.85 -9.55 7.79
C ASN A 96 11.68 -8.25 8.61
N ARG A 97 10.79 -8.25 9.62
CA ARG A 97 10.53 -7.11 10.53
C ARG A 97 10.02 -5.86 9.81
N ILE A 98 9.39 -6.02 8.66
CA ILE A 98 8.77 -4.93 7.90
C ILE A 98 7.30 -4.85 8.29
N VAL A 99 6.85 -3.69 8.74
CA VAL A 99 5.46 -3.43 9.10
C VAL A 99 4.71 -2.96 7.85
N LEU A 100 3.69 -3.71 7.43
CA LEU A 100 2.79 -3.29 6.37
C LEU A 100 1.75 -2.31 6.92
N CYS A 101 1.79 -1.07 6.47
CA CYS A 101 0.85 -0.01 6.87
C CYS A 101 -0.46 -0.15 6.09
N MET A 102 -1.21 -1.18 6.41
CA MET A 102 -2.49 -1.52 5.77
C MET A 102 -3.42 -2.23 6.76
N PRO A 103 -4.76 -2.22 6.53
CA PRO A 103 -5.73 -2.88 7.41
C PRO A 103 -5.48 -4.39 7.54
N SER A 104 -6.11 -5.00 8.57
CA SER A 104 -6.09 -6.46 8.73
C SER A 104 -6.78 -7.17 7.56
N SER A 105 -6.45 -8.44 7.32
CA SER A 105 -7.10 -9.26 6.28
C SER A 105 -8.62 -9.33 6.47
N GLN A 106 -9.10 -9.37 7.72
CA GLN A 106 -10.53 -9.34 8.03
C GLN A 106 -11.18 -8.01 7.62
N THR A 107 -10.53 -6.89 7.91
CA THR A 107 -11.01 -5.56 7.51
C THR A 107 -11.02 -5.42 6.00
N LEU A 108 -9.98 -5.90 5.32
CA LEU A 108 -9.89 -5.88 3.86
C LEU A 108 -11.00 -6.72 3.21
N ALA A 109 -11.30 -7.90 3.74
CA ALA A 109 -12.37 -8.77 3.23
C ALA A 109 -13.74 -8.08 3.28
N ILE A 110 -13.99 -7.26 4.31
CA ILE A 110 -15.22 -6.46 4.43
C ILE A 110 -15.18 -5.25 3.48
N ALA A 111 -14.12 -4.44 3.56
CA ALA A 111 -14.04 -3.15 2.87
C ALA A 111 -13.94 -3.28 1.33
N ARG A 112 -13.30 -4.33 0.85
CA ARG A 112 -13.12 -4.61 -0.59
C ARG A 112 -14.39 -5.10 -1.29
N ASN A 113 -15.39 -5.58 -0.55
CA ASN A 113 -16.66 -6.06 -1.08
C ASN A 113 -17.80 -5.14 -0.60
N LYS A 114 -18.31 -4.30 -1.49
CA LYS A 114 -19.35 -3.31 -1.16
C LYS A 114 -20.63 -3.94 -0.60
N TYR A 115 -21.00 -5.13 -1.05
CA TYR A 115 -22.16 -5.83 -0.52
C TYR A 115 -21.91 -6.34 0.91
N VAL A 116 -20.74 -6.93 1.17
CA VAL A 116 -20.36 -7.37 2.52
C VAL A 116 -20.26 -6.17 3.45
N LEU A 117 -19.65 -5.06 3.00
CA LEU A 117 -19.57 -3.82 3.76
C LEU A 117 -20.97 -3.31 4.13
N TYR A 118 -21.88 -3.23 3.17
CA TYR A 118 -23.27 -2.86 3.40
C TYR A 118 -23.93 -3.78 4.44
N LYS A 119 -23.84 -5.10 4.27
CA LYS A 119 -24.43 -6.08 5.20
C LYS A 119 -23.83 -6.01 6.60
N THR A 120 -22.56 -5.63 6.72
CA THR A 120 -21.90 -5.47 8.03
C THR A 120 -22.49 -4.31 8.82
N PHE A 121 -22.92 -3.23 8.14
CA PHE A 121 -23.43 -2.01 8.78
C PHE A 121 -24.93 -1.75 8.51
N GLU A 122 -25.66 -2.71 7.92
CA GLU A 122 -27.06 -2.54 7.50
C GLU A 122 -27.99 -2.08 8.65
N TYR A 123 -27.70 -2.52 9.85
CA TYR A 123 -28.49 -2.23 11.06
C TYR A 123 -27.69 -1.44 12.13
N ASP A 124 -26.60 -0.81 11.73
CA ASP A 124 -25.80 -0.01 12.64
C ASP A 124 -26.36 1.42 12.72
N ASP A 125 -26.76 1.86 13.90
CA ASP A 125 -27.38 3.18 14.11
C ASP A 125 -26.37 4.33 14.02
N LEU A 126 -25.06 4.05 14.14
CA LEU A 126 -23.97 5.05 14.16
C LEU A 126 -23.28 5.19 12.81
N VAL A 127 -23.29 4.14 12.00
CA VAL A 127 -22.60 4.11 10.69
C VAL A 127 -23.63 4.03 9.58
N PRO A 128 -23.99 5.18 8.96
CA PRO A 128 -24.93 5.16 7.84
C PRO A 128 -24.31 4.40 6.65
N SER A 129 -25.06 3.44 6.12
CA SER A 129 -24.64 2.64 4.97
C SER A 129 -25.50 2.92 3.74
N ILE A 130 -24.88 2.84 2.56
CA ILE A 130 -25.59 2.94 1.27
C ILE A 130 -26.10 1.54 0.91
N SER A 131 -27.41 1.41 0.69
CA SER A 131 -28.03 0.15 0.25
C SER A 131 -27.36 -0.38 -1.01
N THR A 132 -26.88 -1.61 -0.94
CA THR A 132 -26.14 -2.26 -2.02
C THR A 132 -26.78 -3.61 -2.34
N TYR A 133 -27.02 -3.86 -3.62
CA TYR A 133 -27.66 -5.08 -4.11
C TYR A 133 -26.70 -5.86 -5.01
N LEU A 134 -26.82 -7.19 -4.98
CA LEU A 134 -26.14 -8.03 -5.97
C LEU A 134 -26.87 -7.88 -7.30
N SER A 135 -26.14 -7.64 -8.38
CA SER A 135 -26.69 -7.79 -9.73
C SER A 135 -26.94 -9.26 -9.97
N GLY A 136 -28.19 -9.58 -10.34
CA GLY A 136 -28.58 -10.93 -10.75
C GLY A 136 -27.94 -11.36 -12.06
#